data_829cb9d13e02075506bd2ae48fb9e654
#
_entry.id   829cb9d13e02075506bd2ae48fb9e654
#
_cell.length_a   1.000
_cell.length_b   1.000
_cell.length_c   1.000
_cell.angle_alpha   90.00
_cell.angle_beta   90.00
_cell.angle_gamma   90.00
#
_symmetry.space_group_name_H-M   'P 1'
#
loop_
_entity.id
_entity.type
_entity.pdbx_description
1 polymer ?
#
loop_
_entity_poly.entity_id
_entity_poly.type
_entity_poly.pdbx_seq_one_letter_code
_entity_poly.pdbx_strand_id
1 'polypeptide(L)'
;MNKFKYLLLAASLFASSAVFTSCDDGDDDNTANPAEEVVKTSKKHDTAILLCTFGSTFKESIKTYDATLADFQNAFPDADIYLSFTSRTCVNRVEAETGIARYQPDLWLQALGNAGYKKVAVQSLHIIPGEEYLSLMNTDVKKKFMIESFPSVQVVKSPCLVYDEDDVEAVAKVLYSHYSDKLADNKNILLLMGHGNPDKNYNANTKYTETEEAMQALAANKNVFVGTVDYGDMLFWPEEGEPNEECVYSKLTKYCEDHNLKPEEITISLAPFMSIAGDHAHNDLWGIEEGLSLIHISEP
;
A
#
# COMPACT_ATOMS: atom_id res chain seq x y z
N MET A 1 -18.66 -6.02 33.80
CA MET A 1 -18.21 -7.36 33.38
C MET A 1 -18.65 -7.61 31.95
N ASN A 2 -17.76 -7.28 31.07
CA ASN A 2 -17.43 -7.86 29.78
C ASN A 2 -18.51 -8.02 28.71
N LYS A 3 -18.91 -6.92 28.06
CA LYS A 3 -19.56 -6.98 26.74
C LYS A 3 -18.54 -7.19 25.61
N PHE A 4 -17.26 -7.04 25.86
CA PHE A 4 -16.17 -7.26 24.90
C PHE A 4 -15.77 -8.73 24.69
N LYS A 5 -16.18 -9.65 25.55
CA LYS A 5 -15.77 -11.07 25.47
C LYS A 5 -16.50 -11.94 24.43
N TYR A 6 -17.56 -11.46 23.82
CA TYR A 6 -18.35 -12.28 22.89
C TYR A 6 -18.01 -12.06 21.40
N LEU A 7 -17.03 -11.22 21.10
CA LEU A 7 -16.70 -10.86 19.73
C LEU A 7 -15.49 -11.63 19.15
N LEU A 8 -14.83 -12.46 19.95
CA LEU A 8 -13.56 -13.12 19.60
C LEU A 8 -13.69 -14.60 19.22
N LEU A 9 -14.89 -15.12 18.95
CA LEU A 9 -15.05 -16.56 18.68
C LEU A 9 -15.34 -16.92 17.21
N ALA A 10 -15.24 -16.00 16.27
CA ALA A 10 -15.50 -16.28 14.85
C ALA A 10 -14.28 -16.14 13.91
N ALA A 11 -13.10 -15.79 14.42
CA ALA A 11 -11.91 -15.56 13.59
C ALA A 11 -10.91 -16.74 13.53
N SER A 12 -11.29 -17.93 13.98
CA SER A 12 -10.42 -19.11 13.91
C SER A 12 -11.02 -20.17 13.01
N LEU A 13 -10.88 -20.06 11.71
CA LEU A 13 -10.92 -21.18 10.74
C LEU A 13 -10.84 -20.64 9.31
N PHE A 14 -9.68 -20.21 8.89
CA PHE A 14 -9.19 -20.34 7.51
C PHE A 14 -7.76 -19.79 7.42
N ALA A 15 -6.85 -20.50 8.08
CA ALA A 15 -5.46 -20.45 7.65
C ALA A 15 -5.38 -21.17 6.29
N SER A 16 -5.71 -20.49 5.22
CA SER A 16 -5.25 -20.89 3.91
C SER A 16 -3.77 -20.49 3.82
N SER A 17 -2.91 -21.41 4.24
CA SER A 17 -1.50 -21.39 3.92
C SER A 17 -1.37 -21.21 2.40
N ALA A 18 -1.17 -19.99 1.96
CA ALA A 18 -0.64 -19.72 0.64
C ALA A 18 0.80 -20.25 0.65
N VAL A 19 0.94 -21.52 0.31
CA VAL A 19 2.24 -22.09 -0.05
C VAL A 19 2.68 -21.32 -1.28
N PHE A 20 3.60 -20.38 -1.07
CA PHE A 20 4.38 -19.83 -2.17
C PHE A 20 5.25 -20.97 -2.72
N THR A 21 4.70 -21.76 -3.61
CA THR A 21 5.51 -22.56 -4.51
C THR A 21 6.15 -21.59 -5.48
N SER A 22 7.41 -21.29 -5.23
CA SER A 22 8.32 -20.83 -6.26
C SER A 22 8.34 -21.93 -7.33
N CYS A 23 7.50 -21.80 -8.33
CA CYS A 23 7.67 -22.53 -9.57
C CYS A 23 8.75 -21.79 -10.37
N ASP A 24 9.97 -22.25 -10.19
CA ASP A 24 11.02 -22.13 -11.18
C ASP A 24 10.71 -23.19 -12.24
N ASP A 25 9.83 -22.84 -13.18
CA ASP A 25 9.64 -23.62 -14.38
C ASP A 25 10.27 -22.86 -15.53
N GLY A 26 11.51 -23.28 -15.80
CA GLY A 26 12.12 -23.07 -17.10
C GLY A 26 11.27 -23.76 -18.15
N ASP A 27 10.45 -23.00 -18.85
CA ASP A 27 9.95 -23.36 -20.16
C ASP A 27 10.18 -22.18 -21.10
N ASP A 28 10.99 -22.50 -22.11
CA ASP A 28 11.18 -21.76 -23.35
C ASP A 28 9.86 -21.71 -24.13
N ASP A 29 8.88 -20.96 -23.61
CA ASP A 29 7.73 -20.57 -24.39
C ASP A 29 7.98 -19.17 -24.92
N ASN A 30 8.31 -19.10 -26.21
CA ASN A 30 8.50 -17.90 -27.02
C ASN A 30 7.16 -17.15 -27.18
N THR A 31 6.47 -16.88 -26.07
CA THR A 31 5.31 -16.02 -26.02
C THR A 31 5.78 -14.58 -26.07
N ALA A 32 5.44 -13.88 -27.15
CA ALA A 32 5.77 -12.47 -27.33
C ALA A 32 5.33 -11.66 -26.09
N ASN A 33 6.20 -10.81 -25.56
CA ASN A 33 5.87 -9.95 -24.43
C ASN A 33 4.68 -9.03 -24.81
N PRO A 34 3.51 -9.17 -24.20
CA PRO A 34 2.32 -8.43 -24.60
C PRO A 34 2.42 -6.92 -24.35
N ALA A 35 3.30 -6.47 -23.44
CA ALA A 35 3.55 -5.06 -23.20
C ALA A 35 4.25 -4.39 -24.40
N GLU A 36 4.97 -5.14 -25.24
CA GLU A 36 5.67 -4.57 -26.41
C GLU A 36 4.72 -3.95 -27.42
N GLU A 37 3.58 -4.58 -27.70
CA GLU A 37 2.61 -4.02 -28.64
C GLU A 37 1.99 -2.72 -28.11
N VAL A 38 1.72 -2.65 -26.81
CA VAL A 38 1.22 -1.43 -26.18
C VAL A 38 2.26 -0.32 -26.28
N VAL A 39 3.52 -0.61 -25.94
CA VAL A 39 4.61 0.38 -26.02
C VAL A 39 4.83 0.83 -27.46
N LYS A 40 4.87 -0.08 -28.43
CA LYS A 40 5.07 0.21 -29.82
C LYS A 40 4.00 1.17 -30.40
N THR A 41 2.77 1.02 -29.98
CA THR A 41 1.65 1.84 -30.47
C THR A 41 1.50 3.17 -29.71
N SER A 42 1.98 3.25 -28.45
CA SER A 42 1.79 4.42 -27.59
C SER A 42 3.02 5.33 -27.47
N LYS A 43 4.22 4.83 -27.84
CA LYS A 43 5.47 5.61 -27.71
C LYS A 43 5.44 6.91 -28.52
N LYS A 44 5.70 8.02 -27.83
CA LYS A 44 5.80 9.38 -28.41
C LYS A 44 7.11 10.08 -28.05
N HIS A 45 7.74 9.68 -26.92
CA HIS A 45 8.91 10.35 -26.35
C HIS A 45 10.08 9.39 -26.19
N ASP A 46 11.26 9.92 -25.87
CA ASP A 46 12.45 9.12 -25.53
C ASP A 46 12.53 8.82 -24.02
N THR A 47 11.63 9.39 -23.24
CA THR A 47 11.52 9.19 -21.79
C THR A 47 10.22 8.47 -21.45
N ALA A 48 10.28 7.48 -20.60
CA ALA A 48 9.13 6.82 -20.03
C ALA A 48 9.11 6.95 -18.50
N ILE A 49 7.93 7.02 -17.92
CA ILE A 49 7.70 6.87 -16.48
C ILE A 49 6.81 5.64 -16.26
N LEU A 50 7.32 4.67 -15.54
CA LEU A 50 6.59 3.49 -15.13
C LEU A 50 6.13 3.66 -13.68
N LEU A 51 4.82 3.84 -13.49
CA LEU A 51 4.20 3.87 -12.17
C LEU A 51 3.98 2.42 -11.72
N CYS A 52 4.49 2.06 -10.55
CA CYS A 52 4.39 0.69 -10.02
C CYS A 52 3.64 0.69 -8.69
N THR A 53 2.56 -0.07 -8.63
CA THR A 53 1.72 -0.26 -7.44
C THR A 53 1.41 -1.74 -7.26
N PHE A 54 0.97 -2.14 -6.07
CA PHE A 54 0.52 -3.52 -5.83
C PHE A 54 -0.61 -3.92 -6.79
N GLY A 55 -1.56 -3.03 -6.99
CA GLY A 55 -2.74 -3.25 -7.81
C GLY A 55 -4.01 -3.46 -6.96
N SER A 56 -5.14 -3.42 -7.62
CA SER A 56 -6.45 -3.70 -7.03
C SER A 56 -7.44 -4.15 -8.11
N THR A 57 -8.43 -4.94 -7.72
CA THR A 57 -9.52 -5.40 -8.59
C THR A 57 -10.81 -4.58 -8.40
N PHE A 58 -10.85 -3.68 -7.43
CA PHE A 58 -12.03 -2.85 -7.15
C PHE A 58 -12.19 -1.72 -8.16
N LYS A 59 -13.42 -1.50 -8.65
CA LYS A 59 -13.72 -0.49 -9.68
C LYS A 59 -13.39 0.93 -9.26
N GLU A 60 -13.59 1.26 -8.00
CA GLU A 60 -13.27 2.56 -7.41
C GLU A 60 -11.76 2.80 -7.44
N SER A 61 -10.99 1.77 -7.12
CA SER A 61 -9.52 1.80 -7.20
C SER A 61 -9.03 2.05 -8.63
N ILE A 62 -9.69 1.46 -9.64
CA ILE A 62 -9.35 1.66 -11.05
C ILE A 62 -9.49 3.14 -11.42
N LYS A 63 -10.56 3.81 -10.98
CA LYS A 63 -10.75 5.26 -11.22
C LYS A 63 -9.64 6.10 -10.59
N THR A 64 -9.18 5.71 -9.39
CA THR A 64 -8.07 6.41 -8.74
C THR A 64 -6.76 6.24 -9.51
N TYR A 65 -6.50 5.05 -10.04
CA TYR A 65 -5.34 4.84 -10.90
C TYR A 65 -5.40 5.68 -12.19
N ASP A 66 -6.58 5.78 -12.82
CA ASP A 66 -6.78 6.61 -14.01
C ASP A 66 -6.55 8.10 -13.70
N ALA A 67 -7.01 8.58 -12.53
CA ALA A 67 -6.71 9.93 -12.06
C ALA A 67 -5.21 10.15 -11.83
N THR A 68 -4.55 9.20 -11.16
CA THR A 68 -3.09 9.26 -10.94
C THR A 68 -2.32 9.29 -12.26
N LEU A 69 -2.69 8.47 -13.24
CA LEU A 69 -2.10 8.51 -14.58
C LEU A 69 -2.26 9.88 -15.22
N ALA A 70 -3.46 10.48 -15.14
CA ALA A 70 -3.74 11.80 -15.71
C ALA A 70 -2.90 12.89 -15.03
N ASP A 71 -2.74 12.83 -13.72
CA ASP A 71 -1.90 13.78 -12.97
C ASP A 71 -0.43 13.68 -13.39
N PHE A 72 0.10 12.48 -13.56
CA PHE A 72 1.47 12.28 -14.05
C PHE A 72 1.62 12.74 -15.52
N GLN A 73 0.65 12.48 -16.38
CA GLN A 73 0.66 12.97 -17.78
C GLN A 73 0.67 14.50 -17.85
N ASN A 74 -0.09 15.15 -16.98
CA ASN A 74 -0.12 16.62 -16.88
C ASN A 74 1.19 17.20 -16.33
N ALA A 75 1.78 16.52 -15.32
CA ALA A 75 3.02 16.97 -14.71
C ALA A 75 4.26 16.72 -15.59
N PHE A 76 4.22 15.68 -16.43
CA PHE A 76 5.35 15.25 -17.27
C PHE A 76 4.92 15.11 -18.75
N PRO A 77 4.57 16.22 -19.44
CA PRO A 77 4.02 16.15 -20.81
C PRO A 77 5.01 15.63 -21.85
N ASP A 78 6.31 15.63 -21.55
CA ASP A 78 7.38 15.15 -22.42
C ASP A 78 7.82 13.71 -22.13
N ALA A 79 7.01 12.95 -21.37
CA ALA A 79 7.24 11.55 -21.08
C ALA A 79 6.01 10.69 -21.38
N ASP A 80 6.24 9.45 -21.77
CA ASP A 80 5.18 8.44 -21.88
C ASP A 80 4.97 7.78 -20.52
N ILE A 81 3.71 7.72 -20.06
CA ILE A 81 3.38 7.23 -18.71
C ILE A 81 2.70 5.86 -18.83
N TYR A 82 3.19 4.90 -18.06
CA TYR A 82 2.66 3.54 -17.97
C TYR A 82 2.36 3.17 -16.53
N LEU A 83 1.37 2.28 -16.34
CA LEU A 83 0.98 1.76 -15.02
C LEU A 83 1.20 0.25 -14.97
N SER A 84 1.89 -0.19 -13.94
CA SER A 84 2.24 -1.57 -13.66
C SER A 84 1.68 -2.03 -12.32
N PHE A 85 1.22 -3.27 -12.26
CA PHE A 85 0.86 -3.94 -11.02
C PHE A 85 1.92 -4.97 -10.64
N THR A 86 2.38 -4.97 -9.38
CA THR A 86 3.34 -5.96 -8.89
C THR A 86 2.65 -7.29 -8.52
N SER A 87 1.37 -7.27 -8.15
CA SER A 87 0.60 -8.47 -7.86
C SER A 87 0.10 -9.18 -9.12
N ARG A 88 0.58 -10.43 -9.34
CA ARG A 88 0.10 -11.29 -10.44
C ARG A 88 -1.40 -11.56 -10.36
N THR A 89 -1.91 -11.73 -9.16
CA THR A 89 -3.35 -11.97 -8.95
C THR A 89 -4.17 -10.78 -9.42
N CYS A 90 -3.76 -9.56 -9.07
CA CYS A 90 -4.44 -8.35 -9.53
C CYS A 90 -4.34 -8.18 -11.05
N VAL A 91 -3.17 -8.44 -11.65
CA VAL A 91 -3.00 -8.39 -13.12
C VAL A 91 -4.02 -9.30 -13.80
N ASN A 92 -4.03 -10.59 -13.45
CA ASN A 92 -4.88 -11.58 -14.10
C ASN A 92 -6.39 -11.29 -13.92
N ARG A 93 -6.81 -10.88 -12.72
CA ARG A 93 -8.21 -10.57 -12.43
C ARG A 93 -8.69 -9.32 -13.16
N VAL A 94 -7.90 -8.24 -13.14
CA VAL A 94 -8.27 -6.99 -13.81
C VAL A 94 -8.36 -7.19 -15.32
N GLU A 95 -7.44 -7.94 -15.92
CA GLU A 95 -7.50 -8.25 -17.34
C GLU A 95 -8.75 -9.08 -17.69
N ALA A 96 -9.06 -10.11 -16.91
CA ALA A 96 -10.23 -10.94 -17.12
C ALA A 96 -11.56 -10.17 -16.97
N GLU A 97 -11.65 -9.23 -16.05
CA GLU A 97 -12.88 -8.49 -15.75
C GLU A 97 -13.07 -7.26 -16.64
N THR A 98 -11.99 -6.58 -17.02
CA THR A 98 -12.05 -5.28 -17.69
C THR A 98 -11.50 -5.26 -19.11
N GLY A 99 -10.75 -6.30 -19.49
CA GLY A 99 -9.97 -6.32 -20.73
C GLY A 99 -8.78 -5.35 -20.75
N ILE A 100 -8.48 -4.70 -19.60
CA ILE A 100 -7.37 -3.76 -19.49
C ILE A 100 -6.17 -4.51 -18.91
N ALA A 101 -5.13 -4.65 -19.71
CA ALA A 101 -3.88 -5.26 -19.27
C ALA A 101 -3.06 -4.28 -18.41
N ARG A 102 -2.64 -4.76 -17.23
CA ARG A 102 -1.79 -4.04 -16.27
C ARG A 102 -0.55 -4.88 -15.98
N TYR A 103 0.28 -5.11 -16.99
CA TYR A 103 1.41 -6.04 -16.92
C TYR A 103 2.32 -5.78 -15.72
N GLN A 104 3.08 -6.81 -15.35
CA GLN A 104 4.09 -6.75 -14.28
C GLN A 104 5.27 -5.84 -14.67
N PRO A 105 6.02 -5.34 -13.67
CA PRO A 105 7.12 -4.40 -13.92
C PRO A 105 8.19 -4.93 -14.87
N ASP A 106 8.54 -6.21 -14.78
CA ASP A 106 9.55 -6.84 -15.63
C ASP A 106 9.14 -6.86 -17.10
N LEU A 107 7.88 -7.17 -17.41
CA LEU A 107 7.35 -7.14 -18.78
C LEU A 107 7.35 -5.71 -19.35
N TRP A 108 6.90 -4.72 -18.57
CA TRP A 108 6.95 -3.34 -18.98
C TRP A 108 8.38 -2.85 -19.22
N LEU A 109 9.30 -3.12 -18.29
CA LEU A 109 10.70 -2.70 -18.38
C LEU A 109 11.36 -3.30 -19.61
N GLN A 110 11.13 -4.58 -19.89
CA GLN A 110 11.63 -5.23 -21.09
C GLN A 110 11.08 -4.57 -22.37
N ALA A 111 9.77 -4.30 -22.42
CA ALA A 111 9.14 -3.63 -23.54
C ALA A 111 9.67 -2.21 -23.77
N LEU A 112 9.88 -1.44 -22.69
CA LEU A 112 10.47 -0.10 -22.75
C LEU A 112 11.90 -0.14 -23.28
N GLY A 113 12.70 -1.08 -22.79
CA GLY A 113 14.07 -1.27 -23.28
C GLY A 113 14.13 -1.65 -24.75
N ASN A 114 13.31 -2.62 -25.18
CA ASN A 114 13.24 -3.06 -26.59
C ASN A 114 12.72 -1.96 -27.51
N ALA A 115 11.84 -1.10 -27.03
CA ALA A 115 11.34 0.07 -27.79
C ALA A 115 12.39 1.21 -27.89
N GLY A 116 13.55 1.07 -27.22
CA GLY A 116 14.66 2.03 -27.32
C GLY A 116 14.41 3.33 -26.57
N TYR A 117 13.71 3.30 -25.43
CA TYR A 117 13.69 4.45 -24.52
C TYR A 117 15.10 4.74 -24.02
N LYS A 118 15.47 6.02 -24.01
CA LYS A 118 16.78 6.47 -23.53
C LYS A 118 16.79 6.67 -22.02
N LYS A 119 15.63 7.03 -21.46
CA LYS A 119 15.44 7.30 -20.04
C LYS A 119 14.17 6.64 -19.54
N VAL A 120 14.29 5.92 -18.44
CA VAL A 120 13.15 5.29 -17.75
C VAL A 120 13.17 5.71 -16.30
N ALA A 121 12.11 6.38 -15.84
CA ALA A 121 11.88 6.60 -14.43
C ALA A 121 10.92 5.52 -13.91
N VAL A 122 11.27 4.86 -12.81
CA VAL A 122 10.39 3.91 -12.13
C VAL A 122 9.90 4.58 -10.85
N GLN A 123 8.62 4.95 -10.84
CA GLN A 123 7.96 5.58 -9.71
C GLN A 123 7.20 4.53 -8.90
N SER A 124 7.68 4.27 -7.70
CA SER A 124 6.93 3.44 -6.75
C SER A 124 5.73 4.23 -6.19
N LEU A 125 4.59 3.57 -6.13
CA LEU A 125 3.38 4.04 -5.44
C LEU A 125 3.12 3.24 -4.14
N HIS A 126 4.10 2.47 -3.66
CA HIS A 126 4.02 1.79 -2.36
C HIS A 126 4.14 2.80 -1.23
N ILE A 127 3.52 2.52 -0.09
CA ILE A 127 3.55 3.41 1.08
C ILE A 127 4.90 3.31 1.80
N ILE A 128 5.30 2.10 2.18
CA ILE A 128 6.51 1.83 2.96
C ILE A 128 7.55 1.06 2.12
N PRO A 129 8.83 1.09 2.51
CA PRO A 129 9.89 0.33 1.83
C PRO A 129 9.86 -1.16 2.21
N GLY A 130 8.71 -1.80 2.06
CA GLY A 130 8.50 -3.21 2.35
C GLY A 130 9.01 -4.15 1.24
N GLU A 131 8.67 -5.43 1.37
CA GLU A 131 9.15 -6.51 0.49
C GLU A 131 8.84 -6.25 -0.99
N GLU A 132 7.61 -5.81 -1.30
CA GLU A 132 7.20 -5.48 -2.67
C GLU A 132 8.05 -4.37 -3.30
N TYR A 133 8.28 -3.28 -2.54
CA TYR A 133 9.13 -2.19 -2.99
C TYR A 133 10.57 -2.65 -3.23
N LEU A 134 11.12 -3.46 -2.33
CA LEU A 134 12.48 -3.96 -2.44
C LEU A 134 12.64 -4.92 -3.61
N SER A 135 11.67 -5.81 -3.84
CA SER A 135 11.64 -6.71 -4.98
C SER A 135 11.63 -5.92 -6.28
N LEU A 136 10.73 -4.93 -6.40
CA LEU A 136 10.68 -4.03 -7.55
C LEU A 136 12.03 -3.37 -7.81
N MET A 137 12.59 -2.67 -6.82
CA MET A 137 13.76 -1.81 -7.01
C MET A 137 15.08 -2.55 -7.12
N ASN A 138 15.23 -3.69 -6.44
CA ASN A 138 16.47 -4.44 -6.45
C ASN A 138 16.49 -5.57 -7.48
N THR A 139 15.36 -6.25 -7.67
CA THR A 139 15.27 -7.37 -8.59
C THR A 139 14.88 -6.91 -10.00
N ASP A 140 13.70 -6.36 -10.18
CA ASP A 140 13.21 -6.05 -11.52
C ASP A 140 13.95 -4.87 -12.15
N VAL A 141 14.13 -3.77 -11.39
CA VAL A 141 14.79 -2.58 -11.92
C VAL A 141 16.31 -2.74 -11.93
N LYS A 142 16.94 -2.97 -10.77
CA LYS A 142 18.42 -2.97 -10.69
C LYS A 142 19.04 -4.18 -11.35
N LYS A 143 18.62 -5.38 -10.95
CA LYS A 143 19.27 -6.62 -11.41
C LYS A 143 18.87 -6.92 -12.86
N LYS A 144 17.59 -7.17 -13.14
CA LYS A 144 17.12 -7.62 -14.44
C LYS A 144 17.25 -6.53 -15.52
N PHE A 145 16.71 -5.33 -15.27
CA PHE A 145 16.67 -4.29 -16.28
C PHE A 145 18.02 -3.58 -16.47
N MET A 146 18.56 -2.95 -15.42
CA MET A 146 19.76 -2.11 -15.54
C MET A 146 21.03 -2.91 -15.78
N ILE A 147 21.21 -4.08 -15.13
CA ILE A 147 22.46 -4.81 -15.17
C ILE A 147 22.45 -5.86 -16.28
N GLU A 148 21.39 -6.67 -16.34
CA GLU A 148 21.35 -7.85 -17.22
C GLU A 148 20.89 -7.51 -18.64
N SER A 149 19.84 -6.65 -18.80
CA SER A 149 19.20 -6.47 -20.10
C SER A 149 19.53 -5.15 -20.81
N PHE A 150 19.47 -4.01 -20.14
CA PHE A 150 19.56 -2.69 -20.77
C PHE A 150 20.52 -1.73 -20.05
N PRO A 151 21.82 -2.05 -19.97
CA PRO A 151 22.80 -1.25 -19.20
C PRO A 151 23.04 0.17 -19.79
N SER A 152 22.62 0.44 -21.01
CA SER A 152 22.75 1.76 -21.64
C SER A 152 21.58 2.70 -21.38
N VAL A 153 20.47 2.21 -20.83
CA VAL A 153 19.30 3.05 -20.50
C VAL A 153 19.58 3.82 -19.21
N GLN A 154 19.33 5.11 -19.24
CA GLN A 154 19.39 5.92 -18.03
C GLN A 154 18.17 5.63 -17.16
N VAL A 155 18.36 5.10 -15.94
CA VAL A 155 17.28 4.77 -15.02
C VAL A 155 17.26 5.70 -13.82
N VAL A 156 16.08 6.21 -13.49
CA VAL A 156 15.80 6.93 -12.24
C VAL A 156 14.86 6.07 -11.42
N LYS A 157 15.22 5.78 -10.17
CA LYS A 157 14.39 5.03 -9.21
C LYS A 157 13.85 6.01 -8.18
N SER A 158 12.54 6.08 -8.02
CA SER A 158 11.96 6.86 -6.93
C SER A 158 11.86 6.03 -5.64
N PRO A 159 11.91 6.68 -4.47
CA PRO A 159 11.52 6.02 -3.22
C PRO A 159 10.02 5.64 -3.22
N CYS A 160 9.59 4.88 -2.22
CA CYS A 160 8.18 4.76 -1.85
C CYS A 160 7.72 6.05 -1.13
N LEU A 161 6.44 6.13 -0.77
CA LEU A 161 5.85 7.37 -0.24
C LEU A 161 6.47 7.80 1.11
N VAL A 162 6.73 6.83 1.99
CA VAL A 162 7.30 7.06 3.32
C VAL A 162 8.63 6.31 3.39
N TYR A 163 9.69 6.93 2.87
CA TYR A 163 11.01 6.28 2.76
C TYR A 163 11.99 6.77 3.82
N ASP A 164 12.15 8.07 3.94
CA ASP A 164 13.04 8.69 4.91
C ASP A 164 12.28 9.62 5.89
N GLU A 165 13.00 10.33 6.73
CA GLU A 165 12.43 11.21 7.76
C GLU A 165 11.71 12.43 7.16
N ASP A 166 12.25 12.99 6.08
CA ASP A 166 11.64 14.13 5.38
C ASP A 166 10.30 13.72 4.75
N ASP A 167 10.22 12.51 4.19
CA ASP A 167 8.99 11.93 3.65
C ASP A 167 7.94 11.70 4.74
N VAL A 168 8.35 11.14 5.90
CA VAL A 168 7.48 10.95 7.07
C VAL A 168 6.85 12.28 7.49
N GLU A 169 7.67 13.31 7.66
CA GLU A 169 7.17 14.63 8.04
C GLU A 169 6.21 15.23 6.99
N ALA A 170 6.54 15.10 5.71
CA ALA A 170 5.71 15.64 4.63
C ALA A 170 4.35 14.95 4.59
N VAL A 171 4.32 13.62 4.68
CA VAL A 171 3.09 12.81 4.70
C VAL A 171 2.27 13.14 5.95
N ALA A 172 2.89 13.21 7.13
CA ALA A 172 2.21 13.58 8.38
C ALA A 172 1.54 14.95 8.28
N LYS A 173 2.20 15.95 7.69
CA LYS A 173 1.63 17.30 7.48
C LYS A 173 0.40 17.27 6.56
N VAL A 174 0.46 16.50 5.48
CA VAL A 174 -0.67 16.34 4.55
C VAL A 174 -1.85 15.67 5.24
N LEU A 175 -1.62 14.55 5.91
CA LEU A 175 -2.65 13.83 6.65
C LEU A 175 -3.25 14.70 7.76
N TYR A 176 -2.41 15.36 8.54
CA TYR A 176 -2.88 16.26 9.60
C TYR A 176 -3.75 17.40 9.05
N SER A 177 -3.36 18.02 7.93
CA SER A 177 -4.15 19.08 7.32
C SER A 177 -5.54 18.61 6.90
N HIS A 178 -5.67 17.35 6.50
CA HIS A 178 -6.94 16.75 6.10
C HIS A 178 -7.85 16.43 7.30
N TYR A 179 -7.28 16.00 8.42
CA TYR A 179 -8.03 15.53 9.58
C TYR A 179 -8.03 16.50 10.77
N SER A 180 -7.40 17.68 10.66
CA SER A 180 -7.20 18.63 11.76
C SER A 180 -8.48 18.99 12.53
N ASP A 181 -9.59 19.21 11.81
CA ASP A 181 -10.87 19.56 12.42
C ASP A 181 -11.42 18.44 13.31
N LYS A 182 -11.27 17.19 12.89
CA LYS A 182 -11.65 16.02 13.69
C LYS A 182 -10.76 15.85 14.91
N LEU A 183 -9.46 16.09 14.75
CA LEU A 183 -8.43 15.91 15.79
C LEU A 183 -8.45 17.03 16.85
N ALA A 184 -9.20 18.09 16.66
CA ALA A 184 -9.37 19.16 17.65
C ALA A 184 -10.10 18.69 18.92
N ASP A 185 -10.94 17.66 18.83
CA ASP A 185 -11.64 17.05 19.97
C ASP A 185 -10.90 15.77 20.40
N ASN A 186 -10.54 15.68 21.69
CA ASN A 186 -9.85 14.51 22.25
C ASN A 186 -10.70 13.23 22.27
N LYS A 187 -12.00 13.33 22.04
CA LYS A 187 -12.89 12.17 21.90
C LYS A 187 -12.90 11.58 20.49
N ASN A 188 -12.39 12.30 19.51
CA ASN A 188 -12.25 11.81 18.14
C ASN A 188 -10.84 11.26 17.94
N ILE A 189 -10.73 10.02 17.59
CA ILE A 189 -9.46 9.34 17.32
C ILE A 189 -9.38 9.05 15.83
N LEU A 190 -8.23 9.34 15.21
CA LEU A 190 -7.90 8.87 13.87
C LEU A 190 -7.07 7.60 13.97
N LEU A 191 -7.59 6.51 13.42
CA LEU A 191 -6.87 5.26 13.26
C LEU A 191 -6.53 5.04 11.78
N LEU A 192 -5.25 5.18 11.45
CA LEU A 192 -4.71 4.87 10.14
C LEU A 192 -4.33 3.38 10.10
N MET A 193 -4.80 2.66 9.09
CA MET A 193 -4.53 1.23 8.96
C MET A 193 -3.71 0.94 7.70
N GLY A 194 -2.44 0.55 7.90
CA GLY A 194 -1.57 0.01 6.87
C GLY A 194 -1.76 -1.49 6.68
N HIS A 195 -1.17 -2.05 5.63
CA HIS A 195 -1.20 -3.49 5.40
C HIS A 195 -0.29 -4.23 6.39
N GLY A 196 0.89 -3.71 6.65
CA GLY A 196 1.97 -4.41 7.35
C GLY A 196 2.95 -5.07 6.38
N ASN A 197 4.14 -5.39 6.87
CA ASN A 197 5.19 -6.08 6.13
C ASN A 197 5.62 -7.36 6.85
N PRO A 198 5.62 -8.50 6.16
CA PRO A 198 5.88 -9.80 6.79
C PRO A 198 7.35 -10.01 7.17
N ASP A 199 8.30 -9.37 6.49
CA ASP A 199 9.73 -9.56 6.73
C ASP A 199 10.18 -8.89 8.04
N LYS A 200 10.36 -9.70 9.08
CA LYS A 200 10.83 -9.26 10.40
C LYS A 200 12.30 -8.81 10.41
N ASN A 201 13.10 -9.19 9.41
CA ASN A 201 14.49 -8.77 9.30
C ASN A 201 14.63 -7.41 8.62
N TYR A 202 13.58 -6.94 8.01
CA TYR A 202 13.51 -5.66 7.34
C TYR A 202 12.51 -4.73 8.03
N ASN A 203 13.02 -3.69 8.64
CA ASN A 203 12.26 -2.84 9.56
C ASN A 203 11.33 -1.83 8.84
N ALA A 204 10.60 -2.28 7.82
CA ALA A 204 9.67 -1.43 7.07
C ALA A 204 8.48 -0.95 7.91
N ASN A 205 8.05 -1.77 8.88
CA ASN A 205 6.93 -1.43 9.76
C ASN A 205 7.22 -0.23 10.69
N THR A 206 8.49 0.10 10.94
CA THR A 206 8.84 1.32 11.71
C THR A 206 8.33 2.58 11.05
N LYS A 207 8.14 2.59 9.73
CA LYS A 207 7.58 3.74 9.03
C LYS A 207 6.15 4.08 9.45
N TYR A 208 5.40 3.09 9.89
CA TYR A 208 4.09 3.29 10.51
C TYR A 208 4.21 3.97 11.86
N THR A 209 5.13 3.50 12.72
CA THR A 209 5.40 4.12 14.03
C THR A 209 5.91 5.57 13.87
N GLU A 210 6.88 5.78 12.98
CA GLU A 210 7.41 7.11 12.69
C GLU A 210 6.31 8.08 12.19
N THR A 211 5.39 7.59 11.35
CA THR A 211 4.24 8.39 10.88
C THR A 211 3.26 8.70 12.00
N GLU A 212 2.98 7.73 12.89
CA GLU A 212 2.16 7.94 14.09
C GLU A 212 2.76 9.04 14.97
N GLU A 213 4.05 8.94 15.30
CA GLU A 213 4.76 9.90 16.14
C GLU A 213 4.76 11.31 15.52
N ALA A 214 5.01 11.40 14.20
CA ALA A 214 4.98 12.68 13.48
C ALA A 214 3.57 13.31 13.47
N MET A 215 2.52 12.51 13.29
CA MET A 215 1.13 12.96 13.36
C MET A 215 0.77 13.40 14.80
N GLN A 216 1.18 12.65 15.82
CA GLN A 216 0.95 12.99 17.22
C GLN A 216 1.70 14.24 17.65
N ALA A 217 2.84 14.54 17.04
CA ALA A 217 3.56 15.79 17.27
C ALA A 217 2.80 17.02 16.75
N LEU A 218 1.98 16.86 15.71
CA LEU A 218 1.13 17.90 15.15
C LEU A 218 -0.21 18.02 15.87
N ALA A 219 -0.78 16.91 16.32
CA ALA A 219 -2.08 16.86 16.97
C ALA A 219 -1.97 17.18 18.47
N ALA A 220 -2.59 18.27 18.91
CA ALA A 220 -2.55 18.72 20.31
C ALA A 220 -2.99 17.64 21.31
N ASN A 221 -3.93 16.80 20.93
CA ASN A 221 -4.47 15.73 21.77
C ASN A 221 -3.75 14.39 21.58
N LYS A 222 -2.81 14.28 20.65
CA LYS A 222 -2.12 13.03 20.30
C LYS A 222 -3.08 11.87 19.96
N ASN A 223 -4.24 12.18 19.42
CA ASN A 223 -5.33 11.27 19.15
C ASN A 223 -5.26 10.64 17.74
N VAL A 224 -4.05 10.29 17.32
CA VAL A 224 -3.77 9.59 16.07
C VAL A 224 -3.02 8.32 16.38
N PHE A 225 -3.44 7.22 15.78
CA PHE A 225 -2.77 5.92 15.89
C PHE A 225 -2.62 5.31 14.52
N VAL A 226 -1.57 4.50 14.34
CA VAL A 226 -1.37 3.69 13.16
C VAL A 226 -1.38 2.22 13.57
N GLY A 227 -2.12 1.43 12.84
CA GLY A 227 -2.16 -0.02 12.98
C GLY A 227 -1.88 -0.71 11.66
N THR A 228 -1.77 -2.04 11.70
CA THR A 228 -1.63 -2.90 10.52
C THR A 228 -2.74 -3.94 10.47
N VAL A 229 -3.09 -4.38 9.23
CA VAL A 229 -4.15 -5.38 9.03
C VAL A 229 -3.61 -6.78 9.23
N ASP A 230 -2.46 -7.12 8.59
CA ASP A 230 -2.00 -8.50 8.51
C ASP A 230 -0.71 -8.80 9.29
N TYR A 231 0.23 -7.86 9.39
CA TYR A 231 1.59 -8.17 9.88
C TYR A 231 2.12 -7.14 10.87
N GLY A 232 2.97 -7.63 11.78
CA GLY A 232 3.69 -6.81 12.73
C GLY A 232 3.02 -6.77 14.10
N ASP A 233 3.64 -6.02 15.01
CA ASP A 233 3.16 -5.88 16.38
C ASP A 233 2.03 -4.84 16.52
N MET A 234 1.75 -4.10 15.45
CA MET A 234 0.74 -3.04 15.37
C MET A 234 -0.64 -3.53 14.89
N LEU A 235 -0.91 -4.81 14.96
CA LEU A 235 -2.25 -5.37 14.72
C LEU A 235 -3.26 -4.77 15.70
N PHE A 236 -4.55 -4.82 15.34
CA PHE A 236 -5.58 -4.41 16.30
C PHE A 236 -5.52 -5.24 17.57
N TRP A 237 -5.33 -6.55 17.42
CA TRP A 237 -5.09 -7.52 18.49
C TRP A 237 -4.04 -8.51 18.01
N PRO A 238 -3.10 -8.97 18.84
CA PRO A 238 -2.10 -9.93 18.40
C PRO A 238 -2.74 -11.26 17.99
N GLU A 239 -2.16 -11.92 17.00
CA GLU A 239 -2.65 -13.24 16.52
C GLU A 239 -2.61 -14.31 17.61
N GLU A 240 -1.61 -14.24 18.48
CA GLU A 240 -1.41 -15.16 19.61
C GLU A 240 -1.09 -14.40 20.90
N GLY A 241 -1.69 -14.84 22.00
CA GLY A 241 -1.38 -14.32 23.34
C GLY A 241 -2.18 -13.11 23.78
N GLU A 242 -1.66 -12.40 24.77
CA GLU A 242 -2.26 -11.19 25.31
C GLU A 242 -1.81 -9.96 24.52
N PRO A 243 -2.61 -8.85 24.49
CA PRO A 243 -2.23 -7.63 23.82
C PRO A 243 -0.88 -7.10 24.29
N ASN A 244 0.02 -6.83 23.35
CA ASN A 244 1.28 -6.16 23.61
C ASN A 244 1.09 -4.61 23.59
N GLU A 245 2.12 -3.87 23.97
CA GLU A 245 2.05 -2.39 24.04
C GLU A 245 1.89 -1.73 22.68
N GLU A 246 2.30 -2.40 21.60
CA GLU A 246 2.28 -1.87 20.24
C GLU A 246 0.96 -2.10 19.53
N CYS A 247 0.14 -3.05 19.98
CA CYS A 247 -1.13 -3.33 19.35
C CYS A 247 -2.13 -2.17 19.54
N VAL A 248 -2.99 -1.97 18.54
CA VAL A 248 -3.96 -0.86 18.51
C VAL A 248 -4.85 -0.86 19.74
N TYR A 249 -5.31 -2.03 20.19
CA TYR A 249 -6.16 -2.14 21.38
C TYR A 249 -5.48 -1.56 22.63
N SER A 250 -4.20 -1.90 22.87
CA SER A 250 -3.45 -1.40 24.03
C SER A 250 -3.24 0.11 23.94
N LYS A 251 -2.88 0.62 22.75
CA LYS A 251 -2.72 2.07 22.51
C LYS A 251 -4.00 2.85 22.77
N LEU A 252 -5.14 2.37 22.28
CA LEU A 252 -6.46 2.98 22.49
C LEU A 252 -6.89 2.93 23.96
N THR A 253 -6.65 1.81 24.64
CA THR A 253 -6.94 1.64 26.06
C THR A 253 -6.14 2.66 26.88
N LYS A 254 -4.83 2.71 26.65
CA LYS A 254 -3.95 3.68 27.31
C LYS A 254 -4.37 5.12 27.04
N TYR A 255 -4.73 5.46 25.81
CA TYR A 255 -5.22 6.78 25.48
C TYR A 255 -6.47 7.16 26.30
N CYS A 256 -7.44 6.25 26.40
CA CYS A 256 -8.63 6.47 27.20
C CYS A 256 -8.29 6.68 28.69
N GLU A 257 -7.38 5.90 29.25
CA GLU A 257 -6.91 6.05 30.63
C GLU A 257 -6.23 7.40 30.87
N ASP A 258 -5.28 7.77 29.99
CA ASP A 258 -4.51 9.01 30.09
C ASP A 258 -5.40 10.28 30.00
N HIS A 259 -6.52 10.20 29.28
CA HIS A 259 -7.49 11.30 29.09
C HIS A 259 -8.73 11.20 29.99
N ASN A 260 -8.79 10.18 30.86
CA ASN A 260 -9.94 9.89 31.72
C ASN A 260 -11.26 9.78 30.93
N LEU A 261 -11.19 9.10 29.78
CA LEU A 261 -12.31 8.80 28.90
C LEU A 261 -12.74 7.34 29.05
N LYS A 262 -14.00 7.07 28.75
CA LYS A 262 -14.48 5.70 28.65
C LYS A 262 -14.53 5.30 27.18
N PRO A 263 -14.37 3.98 26.85
CA PRO A 263 -14.44 3.52 25.46
C PRO A 263 -15.72 3.94 24.71
N GLU A 264 -16.84 4.03 25.40
CA GLU A 264 -18.13 4.48 24.84
C GLU A 264 -18.22 5.99 24.59
N GLU A 265 -17.23 6.76 25.02
CA GLU A 265 -17.19 8.22 24.83
C GLU A 265 -16.33 8.65 23.65
N ILE A 266 -15.57 7.72 23.06
CA ILE A 266 -14.70 8.00 21.92
C ILE A 266 -15.37 7.63 20.59
N THR A 267 -15.00 8.37 19.56
CA THR A 267 -15.33 8.07 18.16
C THR A 267 -14.03 7.78 17.41
N ILE A 268 -13.95 6.65 16.72
CA ILE A 268 -12.79 6.29 15.93
C ILE A 268 -13.11 6.55 14.46
N SER A 269 -12.33 7.44 13.84
CA SER A 269 -12.31 7.60 12.38
C SER A 269 -11.27 6.65 11.82
N LEU A 270 -11.71 5.62 11.12
CA LEU A 270 -10.85 4.63 10.49
C LEU A 270 -10.52 5.06 9.07
N ALA A 271 -9.24 5.09 8.71
CA ALA A 271 -8.79 5.42 7.36
C ALA A 271 -7.70 4.45 6.89
N PRO A 272 -7.75 3.94 5.66
CA PRO A 272 -6.69 3.12 5.12
C PRO A 272 -5.42 3.96 4.91
N PHE A 273 -4.29 3.46 5.38
CA PHE A 273 -2.95 3.99 5.09
C PHE A 273 -2.28 3.05 4.09
N MET A 274 -2.89 2.95 2.93
CA MET A 274 -2.56 2.07 1.82
C MET A 274 -2.53 2.90 0.54
N SER A 275 -1.77 2.45 -0.46
CA SER A 275 -1.66 3.16 -1.75
C SER A 275 -2.99 3.26 -2.49
N ILE A 276 -3.92 2.36 -2.19
CA ILE A 276 -5.26 2.32 -2.76
C ILE A 276 -6.22 1.59 -1.80
N ALA A 277 -7.48 1.99 -1.78
CA ALA A 277 -8.54 1.25 -1.11
C ALA A 277 -8.90 0.00 -1.92
N GLY A 278 -8.21 -1.10 -1.64
CA GLY A 278 -8.40 -2.40 -2.26
C GLY A 278 -9.18 -3.37 -1.38
N ASP A 279 -8.82 -4.65 -1.47
CA ASP A 279 -9.46 -5.76 -0.76
C ASP A 279 -9.47 -5.55 0.76
N HIS A 280 -8.31 -5.30 1.35
CA HIS A 280 -8.19 -5.04 2.78
C HIS A 280 -9.02 -3.85 3.27
N ALA A 281 -9.11 -2.77 2.50
CA ALA A 281 -9.94 -1.64 2.88
C ALA A 281 -11.43 -2.00 2.84
N HIS A 282 -11.88 -2.71 1.80
CA HIS A 282 -13.29 -3.03 1.63
C HIS A 282 -13.76 -4.18 2.52
N ASN A 283 -12.96 -5.22 2.66
CA ASN A 283 -13.36 -6.43 3.39
C ASN A 283 -12.94 -6.37 4.86
N ASP A 284 -11.68 -6.08 5.16
CA ASP A 284 -11.17 -6.15 6.52
C ASP A 284 -11.50 -4.89 7.32
N LEU A 285 -11.38 -3.69 6.73
CA LEU A 285 -11.64 -2.45 7.46
C LEU A 285 -13.11 -2.04 7.42
N TRP A 286 -13.76 -2.08 6.25
CA TRP A 286 -15.16 -1.65 6.11
C TRP A 286 -16.18 -2.77 6.23
N GLY A 287 -15.75 -4.04 6.26
CA GLY A 287 -16.57 -5.20 6.57
C GLY A 287 -17.69 -5.49 5.57
N ILE A 288 -17.44 -5.32 4.26
CA ILE A 288 -18.47 -5.49 3.23
C ILE A 288 -18.83 -6.97 3.03
N GLU A 289 -17.87 -7.90 3.10
CA GLU A 289 -18.09 -9.32 2.87
C GLU A 289 -17.82 -10.22 4.09
N GLU A 290 -16.80 -9.95 4.91
CA GLU A 290 -16.39 -10.81 6.03
C GLU A 290 -16.40 -10.14 7.40
N GLY A 291 -16.86 -8.89 7.47
CA GLY A 291 -17.29 -8.24 8.69
C GLY A 291 -16.33 -8.25 9.86
N LEU A 292 -15.34 -7.36 9.88
CA LEU A 292 -15.07 -6.64 11.11
C LEU A 292 -16.27 -5.72 11.39
N SER A 293 -17.44 -6.33 11.64
CA SER A 293 -18.69 -5.62 12.01
C SER A 293 -18.57 -4.94 13.38
N LEU A 294 -17.35 -4.66 13.80
CA LEU A 294 -16.95 -4.02 15.03
C LEU A 294 -17.03 -2.52 14.97
N ILE A 295 -17.11 -1.95 13.78
CA ILE A 295 -17.03 -0.51 13.61
C ILE A 295 -18.18 -0.05 12.74
N HIS A 296 -19.37 -0.04 13.31
CA HIS A 296 -20.45 0.83 12.82
C HIS A 296 -20.13 2.30 13.15
N ILE A 297 -18.93 2.76 12.81
CA ILE A 297 -18.50 4.14 12.97
C ILE A 297 -17.60 4.48 11.80
N SER A 298 -18.12 4.35 10.61
CA SER A 298 -17.50 4.97 9.45
C SER A 298 -18.56 5.76 8.73
N GLU A 299 -18.48 7.06 8.81
CA GLU A 299 -19.08 7.88 7.78
C GLU A 299 -18.03 8.10 6.68
N PRO A 300 -18.45 8.08 5.40
CA PRO A 300 -17.58 8.26 4.23
C PRO A 300 -16.99 9.67 4.15
#